data_4fb33aae80f26c568c6175ea06666fa9
#
_entry.id   4fb33aae80f26c568c6175ea06666fa9
#
_cell.length_a   1.000
_cell.length_b   1.000
_cell.length_c   1.000
_cell.angle_alpha   90.00
_cell.angle_beta   90.00
_cell.angle_gamma   90.00
#
_symmetry.space_group_name_H-M   'P 1'
#
loop_
_entity.id
_entity.type
_entity.pdbx_description
1 polymer ?
#
loop_
_entity_poly.entity_id
_entity_poly.type
_entity_poly.pdbx_seq_one_letter_code
_entity_poly.pdbx_strand_id
1 'polypeptide(L)'
;QDLEINESDPKKLANIICALEPTFGAVNLEDIKAPDCFEVEKICRSKMNIPVFHDDQHGTAIVVCAAAKNALLVASKQFDDIKIVSTGGGAAGIACLNMLVKLGVKKKNIWLCDINGLVYEGRTTDMNAEKAAFAQKTDLRSLDEVIENADMFLGLSGPNILTSSMIKKMGAKPIIFALANPSPEVMPDIARKAASDAIIATGRSDFPNQVNNVCLLYTSPSPRDRISSR
;
A
#
# COMPACT_ATOMS: atom_id res chain seq x y z
N GLN A 1 -0.81 1.97 24.50
CA GLN A 1 0.43 2.63 24.95
C GLN A 1 1.38 2.68 23.77
N ASP A 2 1.93 3.85 23.52
CA ASP A 2 3.00 4.04 22.53
C ASP A 2 4.34 3.83 23.22
N LEU A 3 5.20 3.04 22.61
CA LEU A 3 6.54 2.75 23.08
C LEU A 3 7.55 3.05 21.99
N GLU A 4 8.36 4.07 22.22
CA GLU A 4 9.49 4.39 21.34
C GLU A 4 10.73 3.63 21.82
N ILE A 5 11.36 2.87 20.90
CA ILE A 5 12.51 2.02 21.19
C ILE A 5 13.71 2.52 20.37
N ASN A 6 14.74 3.01 21.03
CA ASN A 6 15.98 3.45 20.39
C ASN A 6 16.92 2.27 20.10
N GLU A 7 16.55 1.42 19.14
CA GLU A 7 17.36 0.31 18.64
C GLU A 7 17.22 0.20 17.12
N SER A 8 18.33 0.16 16.41
CA SER A 8 18.37 0.08 14.94
C SER A 8 18.67 -1.31 14.40
N ASP A 9 19.19 -2.23 15.22
CA ASP A 9 19.40 -3.63 14.83
C ASP A 9 18.06 -4.38 14.87
N PRO A 10 17.55 -4.91 13.76
CA PRO A 10 16.22 -5.50 13.69
C PRO A 10 16.06 -6.73 14.61
N LYS A 11 17.11 -7.50 14.84
CA LYS A 11 17.06 -8.67 15.73
C LYS A 11 17.00 -8.28 17.19
N LYS A 12 17.76 -7.25 17.58
CA LYS A 12 17.71 -6.71 18.94
C LYS A 12 16.37 -6.04 19.20
N LEU A 13 15.89 -5.24 18.26
CA LEU A 13 14.56 -4.60 18.33
C LEU A 13 13.47 -5.67 18.52
N ALA A 14 13.45 -6.71 17.70
CA ALA A 14 12.49 -7.80 17.84
C ALA A 14 12.59 -8.51 19.19
N ASN A 15 13.81 -8.71 19.74
CA ASN A 15 13.97 -9.33 21.07
C ASN A 15 13.44 -8.42 22.20
N ILE A 16 13.63 -7.11 22.11
CA ILE A 16 13.05 -6.14 23.07
C ILE A 16 11.52 -6.21 23.01
N ILE A 17 10.93 -6.18 21.80
CA ILE A 17 9.48 -6.27 21.61
C ILE A 17 8.93 -7.58 22.19
N CYS A 18 9.57 -8.71 21.93
CA CYS A 18 9.16 -10.01 22.47
C CYS A 18 9.22 -10.03 24.02
N ALA A 19 10.16 -9.35 24.64
CA ALA A 19 10.28 -9.28 26.09
C ALA A 19 9.13 -8.49 26.76
N LEU A 20 8.37 -7.70 26.01
CA LEU A 20 7.21 -6.96 26.48
C LEU A 20 5.91 -7.80 26.50
N GLU A 21 5.90 -8.99 25.89
CA GLU A 21 4.71 -9.84 25.77
C GLU A 21 3.91 -10.01 27.08
N PRO A 22 4.51 -10.22 28.28
CA PRO A 22 3.74 -10.44 29.49
C PRO A 22 2.84 -9.25 29.90
N THR A 23 3.12 -8.07 29.34
CA THR A 23 2.38 -6.83 29.68
C THR A 23 1.21 -6.55 28.72
N PHE A 24 1.27 -7.07 27.50
CA PHE A 24 0.37 -6.68 26.41
C PHE A 24 -0.46 -7.83 25.86
N GLY A 25 -1.67 -7.54 25.37
CA GLY A 25 -2.53 -8.52 24.71
C GLY A 25 -2.35 -8.57 23.18
N ALA A 26 -1.68 -7.58 22.60
CA ALA A 26 -1.31 -7.50 21.17
C ALA A 26 -0.24 -6.44 20.97
N VAL A 27 0.47 -6.50 19.85
CA VAL A 27 1.48 -5.53 19.42
C VAL A 27 1.14 -5.00 18.04
N ASN A 28 1.13 -3.68 17.88
CA ASN A 28 1.19 -3.01 16.60
C ASN A 28 2.62 -2.53 16.36
N LEU A 29 3.22 -2.96 15.24
CA LEU A 29 4.50 -2.46 14.77
C LEU A 29 4.24 -1.28 13.85
N GLU A 30 4.94 -0.17 14.08
CA GLU A 30 4.75 1.07 13.33
C GLU A 30 6.10 1.75 13.10
N ASP A 31 6.23 2.50 12.01
CA ASP A 31 7.40 3.29 11.63
C ASP A 31 8.72 2.51 11.51
N ILE A 32 8.66 1.20 11.27
CA ILE A 32 9.84 0.38 10.99
C ILE A 32 10.01 0.30 9.47
N LYS A 33 11.11 0.87 8.96
CA LYS A 33 11.39 0.91 7.52
C LYS A 33 11.68 -0.47 6.91
N ALA A 34 11.39 -0.62 5.63
CA ALA A 34 11.85 -1.79 4.88
C ALA A 34 13.38 -1.68 4.60
N PRO A 35 14.14 -2.82 4.58
CA PRO A 35 13.64 -4.19 4.72
C PRO A 35 13.51 -4.68 6.16
N ASP A 36 13.97 -3.91 7.15
CA ASP A 36 14.09 -4.32 8.57
C ASP A 36 12.72 -4.71 9.15
N CYS A 37 11.65 -4.04 8.75
CA CYS A 37 10.29 -4.33 9.19
C CYS A 37 9.85 -5.78 8.93
N PHE A 38 10.28 -6.38 7.82
CA PHE A 38 9.93 -7.77 7.48
C PHE A 38 10.61 -8.75 8.44
N GLU A 39 11.87 -8.48 8.80
CA GLU A 39 12.62 -9.32 9.73
C GLU A 39 12.06 -9.20 11.15
N VAL A 40 11.81 -7.98 11.62
CA VAL A 40 11.22 -7.72 12.95
C VAL A 40 9.87 -8.41 13.07
N GLU A 41 8.95 -8.21 12.13
CA GLU A 41 7.64 -8.84 12.14
C GLU A 41 7.75 -10.36 12.17
N LYS A 42 8.59 -10.94 11.30
CA LYS A 42 8.80 -12.39 11.22
C LYS A 42 9.28 -12.98 12.54
N ILE A 43 10.25 -12.33 13.20
CA ILE A 43 10.79 -12.78 14.48
C ILE A 43 9.71 -12.67 15.57
N CYS A 44 9.03 -11.53 15.69
CA CYS A 44 8.00 -11.33 16.69
C CYS A 44 6.87 -12.34 16.53
N ARG A 45 6.34 -12.53 15.33
CA ARG A 45 5.26 -13.51 15.05
C ARG A 45 5.67 -14.96 15.30
N SER A 46 6.95 -15.29 15.18
CA SER A 46 7.45 -16.64 15.44
C SER A 46 7.66 -16.95 16.93
N LYS A 47 7.87 -15.91 17.75
CA LYS A 47 8.23 -16.06 19.17
C LYS A 47 7.12 -15.71 20.12
N MET A 48 6.23 -14.79 19.74
CA MET A 48 5.16 -14.28 20.61
C MET A 48 3.88 -15.12 20.46
N ASN A 49 3.16 -15.29 21.56
CA ASN A 49 1.86 -15.97 21.61
C ASN A 49 0.68 -15.00 21.55
N ILE A 50 0.94 -13.70 21.44
CA ILE A 50 -0.05 -12.65 21.24
C ILE A 50 -0.05 -12.18 19.79
N PRO A 51 -1.15 -11.61 19.28
CA PRO A 51 -1.21 -11.05 17.94
C PRO A 51 -0.13 -9.96 17.71
N VAL A 52 0.58 -10.09 16.59
CA VAL A 52 1.53 -9.09 16.10
C VAL A 52 1.01 -8.58 14.75
N PHE A 53 0.78 -7.30 14.66
CA PHE A 53 0.28 -6.59 13.49
C PHE A 53 1.28 -5.52 13.08
N HIS A 54 1.45 -5.28 11.79
CA HIS A 54 2.26 -4.19 11.28
C HIS A 54 1.37 -3.29 10.44
N ASP A 55 1.03 -2.12 10.97
CA ASP A 55 0.01 -1.26 10.38
C ASP A 55 0.41 -0.71 9.01
N ASP A 56 1.67 -0.26 8.85
CA ASP A 56 2.16 0.26 7.57
C ASP A 56 2.11 -0.76 6.43
N GLN A 57 2.18 -2.06 6.75
CA GLN A 57 2.05 -3.12 5.75
C GLN A 57 0.59 -3.57 5.63
N HIS A 58 0.06 -4.15 6.70
CA HIS A 58 -1.20 -4.87 6.65
C HIS A 58 -2.41 -3.94 6.77
N GLY A 59 -2.32 -2.89 7.61
CA GLY A 59 -3.36 -1.87 7.72
C GLY A 59 -3.56 -1.16 6.40
N THR A 60 -2.47 -0.68 5.79
CA THR A 60 -2.51 -0.05 4.47
C THR A 60 -3.09 -0.99 3.42
N ALA A 61 -2.66 -2.26 3.37
CA ALA A 61 -3.18 -3.22 2.40
C ALA A 61 -4.68 -3.48 2.58
N ILE A 62 -5.18 -3.58 3.81
CA ILE A 62 -6.60 -3.80 4.10
C ILE A 62 -7.44 -2.62 3.62
N VAL A 63 -7.08 -1.39 3.99
CA VAL A 63 -7.89 -0.21 3.62
C VAL A 63 -7.82 0.07 2.11
N VAL A 64 -6.66 -0.11 1.48
CA VAL A 64 -6.51 -0.01 0.02
C VAL A 64 -7.37 -1.03 -0.71
N CYS A 65 -7.38 -2.28 -0.28
CA CYS A 65 -8.18 -3.33 -0.90
C CYS A 65 -9.68 -3.12 -0.71
N ALA A 66 -10.11 -2.65 0.45
CA ALA A 66 -11.50 -2.28 0.70
C ALA A 66 -11.95 -1.13 -0.21
N ALA A 67 -11.12 -0.08 -0.33
CA ALA A 67 -11.37 1.04 -1.23
C ALA A 67 -11.36 0.60 -2.70
N ALA A 68 -10.40 -0.24 -3.12
CA ALA A 68 -10.32 -0.76 -4.48
C ALA A 68 -11.56 -1.56 -4.87
N LYS A 69 -12.05 -2.43 -3.97
CA LYS A 69 -13.29 -3.18 -4.19
C LYS A 69 -14.48 -2.27 -4.47
N ASN A 70 -14.64 -1.20 -3.68
CA ASN A 70 -15.73 -0.24 -3.87
C ASN A 70 -15.53 0.60 -5.14
N ALA A 71 -14.31 1.06 -5.41
CA ALA A 71 -14.01 1.84 -6.62
C ALA A 71 -14.26 1.03 -7.90
N LEU A 72 -13.91 -0.25 -7.91
CA LEU A 72 -14.18 -1.14 -9.05
C LEU A 72 -15.67 -1.33 -9.28
N LEU A 73 -16.48 -1.47 -8.22
CA LEU A 73 -17.95 -1.53 -8.34
C LEU A 73 -18.50 -0.26 -9.00
N VAL A 74 -18.05 0.92 -8.55
CA VAL A 74 -18.48 2.22 -9.12
C VAL A 74 -18.01 2.37 -10.57
N ALA A 75 -16.78 1.93 -10.89
CA ALA A 75 -16.23 1.97 -12.24
C ALA A 75 -16.84 0.91 -13.18
N SER A 76 -17.57 -0.08 -12.64
CA SER A 76 -18.05 -1.27 -13.37
C SER A 76 -16.89 -2.11 -13.94
N LYS A 77 -15.82 -2.29 -13.15
CA LYS A 77 -14.62 -3.06 -13.50
C LYS A 77 -14.46 -4.28 -12.56
N GLN A 78 -13.67 -5.27 -12.98
CA GLN A 78 -13.42 -6.50 -12.22
C GLN A 78 -11.92 -6.64 -11.89
N PHE A 79 -11.58 -7.26 -10.75
CA PHE A 79 -10.20 -7.45 -10.31
C PHE A 79 -9.32 -8.23 -11.30
N ASP A 80 -9.87 -9.20 -12.00
CA ASP A 80 -9.11 -10.08 -12.88
C ASP A 80 -8.81 -9.49 -14.25
N ASP A 81 -9.39 -8.34 -14.59
CA ASP A 81 -9.27 -7.70 -15.91
C ASP A 81 -8.54 -6.35 -15.89
N ILE A 82 -8.38 -5.73 -14.71
CA ILE A 82 -7.78 -4.40 -14.59
C ILE A 82 -6.26 -4.42 -14.74
N LYS A 83 -5.74 -3.35 -15.35
CA LYS A 83 -4.33 -2.99 -15.35
C LYS A 83 -4.06 -2.03 -14.19
N ILE A 84 -3.16 -2.43 -13.30
CA ILE A 84 -2.72 -1.61 -12.15
C ILE A 84 -1.31 -1.11 -12.41
N VAL A 85 -1.11 0.19 -12.27
CA VAL A 85 0.22 0.81 -12.19
C VAL A 85 0.40 1.32 -10.77
N SER A 86 1.44 0.85 -10.10
CA SER A 86 1.74 1.24 -8.72
C SER A 86 3.08 1.93 -8.62
N THR A 87 3.18 2.92 -7.73
CA THR A 87 4.45 3.55 -7.36
C THR A 87 4.73 3.33 -5.89
N GLY A 88 6.00 3.00 -5.58
CA GLY A 88 6.43 2.66 -4.23
C GLY A 88 6.64 1.17 -4.02
N GLY A 89 7.89 0.71 -4.16
CA GLY A 89 8.31 -0.68 -3.95
C GLY A 89 8.69 -1.00 -2.50
N GLY A 90 8.24 -0.20 -1.53
CA GLY A 90 8.45 -0.41 -0.10
C GLY A 90 7.44 -1.40 0.51
N ALA A 91 7.47 -1.51 1.85
CA ALA A 91 6.65 -2.45 2.60
C ALA A 91 5.15 -2.32 2.32
N ALA A 92 4.62 -1.11 2.37
CA ALA A 92 3.21 -0.82 2.10
C ALA A 92 2.81 -1.20 0.67
N GLY A 93 3.60 -0.78 -0.34
CA GLY A 93 3.32 -1.07 -1.75
C GLY A 93 3.28 -2.57 -2.02
N ILE A 94 4.30 -3.29 -1.58
CA ILE A 94 4.37 -4.76 -1.75
C ILE A 94 3.21 -5.47 -1.03
N ALA A 95 2.87 -5.05 0.19
CA ALA A 95 1.75 -5.63 0.93
C ALA A 95 0.40 -5.41 0.21
N CYS A 96 0.16 -4.19 -0.29
CA CYS A 96 -1.03 -3.87 -1.09
C CYS A 96 -1.12 -4.72 -2.35
N LEU A 97 -0.04 -4.82 -3.13
CA LEU A 97 -0.02 -5.60 -4.36
C LEU A 97 -0.25 -7.09 -4.12
N ASN A 98 0.38 -7.64 -3.08
CA ASN A 98 0.16 -9.04 -2.69
C ASN A 98 -1.30 -9.31 -2.29
N MET A 99 -1.94 -8.38 -1.58
CA MET A 99 -3.34 -8.53 -1.19
C MET A 99 -4.28 -8.37 -2.39
N LEU A 100 -4.01 -7.45 -3.32
CA LEU A 100 -4.77 -7.30 -4.57
C LEU A 100 -4.69 -8.58 -5.43
N VAL A 101 -3.52 -9.23 -5.48
CA VAL A 101 -3.38 -10.55 -6.14
C VAL A 101 -4.27 -11.60 -5.48
N LYS A 102 -4.33 -11.65 -4.13
CA LYS A 102 -5.23 -12.56 -3.41
C LYS A 102 -6.71 -12.29 -3.69
N LEU A 103 -7.08 -11.05 -4.04
CA LEU A 103 -8.43 -10.66 -4.44
C LEU A 103 -8.74 -10.93 -5.91
N GLY A 104 -7.78 -11.43 -6.69
CA GLY A 104 -8.00 -11.87 -8.06
C GLY A 104 -7.25 -11.07 -9.13
N VAL A 105 -6.50 -10.03 -8.77
CA VAL A 105 -5.68 -9.29 -9.76
C VAL A 105 -4.58 -10.22 -10.29
N LYS A 106 -4.46 -10.30 -11.60
CA LYS A 106 -3.40 -11.09 -12.24
C LYS A 106 -2.07 -10.37 -12.13
N LYS A 107 -1.02 -11.02 -11.66
CA LYS A 107 0.32 -10.41 -11.53
C LYS A 107 0.83 -9.77 -12.81
N LYS A 108 0.56 -10.37 -13.98
CA LYS A 108 0.93 -9.84 -15.29
C LYS A 108 0.29 -8.48 -15.61
N ASN A 109 -0.78 -8.11 -14.92
CA ASN A 109 -1.48 -6.84 -15.08
C ASN A 109 -1.00 -5.78 -14.06
N ILE A 110 -0.05 -6.11 -13.19
CA ILE A 110 0.51 -5.20 -12.18
C ILE A 110 1.86 -4.68 -12.67
N TRP A 111 2.00 -3.37 -12.76
CA TRP A 111 3.18 -2.66 -13.19
C TRP A 111 3.72 -1.83 -12.02
N LEU A 112 4.77 -2.33 -11.37
CA LEU A 112 5.36 -1.68 -10.20
C LEU A 112 6.50 -0.76 -10.62
N CYS A 113 6.42 0.50 -10.23
CA CYS A 113 7.49 1.49 -10.36
C CYS A 113 8.03 1.88 -8.98
N ASP A 114 9.30 2.18 -8.92
CA ASP A 114 9.95 2.81 -7.77
C ASP A 114 10.79 4.02 -8.21
N ILE A 115 11.66 4.53 -7.35
CA ILE A 115 12.52 5.69 -7.65
C ILE A 115 13.44 5.47 -8.87
N ASN A 116 13.73 4.22 -9.21
CA ASN A 116 14.56 3.84 -10.36
C ASN A 116 13.71 3.47 -11.59
N GLY A 117 12.41 3.80 -11.60
CA GLY A 117 11.48 3.50 -12.69
C GLY A 117 10.80 2.14 -12.56
N LEU A 118 10.41 1.55 -13.67
CA LEU A 118 9.70 0.27 -13.72
C LEU A 118 10.55 -0.88 -13.16
N VAL A 119 9.91 -1.76 -12.41
CA VAL A 119 10.46 -3.07 -12.01
C VAL A 119 10.28 -4.05 -13.18
N TYR A 120 11.38 -4.43 -13.83
CA TYR A 120 11.38 -5.30 -15.00
C TYR A 120 12.33 -6.50 -14.84
N GLU A 121 12.12 -7.55 -15.59
CA GLU A 121 12.99 -8.73 -15.59
C GLU A 121 14.43 -8.37 -15.99
N GLY A 122 15.40 -8.79 -15.18
CA GLY A 122 16.82 -8.49 -15.40
C GLY A 122 17.30 -7.16 -14.82
N ARG A 123 16.43 -6.36 -14.21
CA ARG A 123 16.85 -5.19 -13.43
C ARG A 123 17.62 -5.65 -12.18
N THR A 124 18.79 -5.03 -11.94
CA THR A 124 19.64 -5.36 -10.78
C THR A 124 19.65 -4.25 -9.71
N THR A 125 19.40 -3.01 -10.11
CA THR A 125 19.45 -1.85 -9.22
C THR A 125 18.26 -1.85 -8.25
N ASP A 126 18.55 -1.78 -6.94
CA ASP A 126 17.56 -1.70 -5.88
C ASP A 126 16.46 -2.79 -5.96
N MET A 127 16.90 -4.03 -6.14
CA MET A 127 16.02 -5.20 -6.24
C MET A 127 16.11 -6.07 -4.99
N ASN A 128 14.97 -6.65 -4.64
CA ASN A 128 14.83 -7.71 -3.64
C ASN A 128 13.82 -8.75 -4.16
N ALA A 129 13.62 -9.83 -3.40
CA ALA A 129 12.74 -10.93 -3.81
C ALA A 129 11.28 -10.47 -3.94
N GLU A 130 10.84 -9.57 -3.09
CA GLU A 130 9.47 -9.03 -3.06
C GLU A 130 9.18 -8.20 -4.31
N LYS A 131 10.10 -7.29 -4.71
CA LYS A 131 9.98 -6.53 -5.96
C LYS A 131 10.07 -7.43 -7.19
N ALA A 132 11.00 -8.40 -7.18
CA ALA A 132 11.19 -9.32 -8.29
C ALA A 132 9.94 -10.15 -8.61
N ALA A 133 9.08 -10.41 -7.62
CA ALA A 133 7.81 -11.10 -7.83
C ALA A 133 6.82 -10.34 -8.72
N PHE A 134 7.04 -9.03 -8.95
CA PHE A 134 6.25 -8.15 -9.80
C PHE A 134 7.00 -7.65 -11.04
N ALA A 135 8.21 -8.17 -11.29
CA ALA A 135 8.98 -7.79 -12.48
C ALA A 135 8.26 -8.19 -13.77
N GLN A 136 8.19 -7.25 -14.73
CA GLN A 136 7.55 -7.46 -16.02
C GLN A 136 8.59 -7.70 -17.10
N LYS A 137 8.27 -8.62 -18.02
CA LYS A 137 9.08 -8.85 -19.22
C LYS A 137 8.70 -7.81 -20.29
N THR A 138 9.48 -6.74 -20.36
CA THR A 138 9.17 -5.59 -21.24
C THR A 138 10.40 -4.72 -21.46
N ASP A 139 10.37 -3.92 -22.53
CA ASP A 139 11.37 -2.88 -22.81
C ASP A 139 10.99 -1.50 -22.22
N LEU A 140 9.80 -1.37 -21.62
CA LEU A 140 9.38 -0.14 -20.94
C LEU A 140 10.21 0.07 -19.67
N ARG A 141 10.44 1.34 -19.30
CA ARG A 141 11.30 1.69 -18.14
C ARG A 141 10.72 2.73 -17.20
N SER A 142 9.75 3.50 -17.62
CA SER A 142 9.24 4.66 -16.87
C SER A 142 7.76 4.56 -16.54
N LEU A 143 7.33 5.32 -15.52
CA LEU A 143 5.92 5.47 -15.16
C LEU A 143 5.09 6.01 -16.34
N ASP A 144 5.63 6.98 -17.07
CA ASP A 144 4.94 7.61 -18.20
C ASP A 144 4.64 6.63 -19.34
N GLU A 145 5.52 5.64 -19.55
CA GLU A 145 5.33 4.59 -20.56
C GLU A 145 4.30 3.56 -20.12
N VAL A 146 4.31 3.16 -18.84
CA VAL A 146 3.45 2.06 -18.38
C VAL A 146 2.04 2.51 -18.00
N ILE A 147 1.82 3.82 -17.75
CA ILE A 147 0.52 4.35 -17.31
C ILE A 147 -0.55 4.28 -18.40
N GLU A 148 -0.16 4.14 -19.65
CA GLU A 148 -1.09 4.09 -20.77
C GLU A 148 -2.09 2.95 -20.62
N ASN A 149 -3.38 3.28 -20.77
CA ASN A 149 -4.51 2.36 -20.58
C ASN A 149 -4.58 1.70 -19.20
N ALA A 150 -3.96 2.30 -18.16
CA ALA A 150 -4.11 1.82 -16.79
C ALA A 150 -5.53 2.08 -16.27
N ASP A 151 -6.12 1.08 -15.65
CA ASP A 151 -7.42 1.19 -14.99
C ASP A 151 -7.29 1.78 -13.59
N MET A 152 -6.19 1.48 -12.91
CA MET A 152 -5.93 1.94 -11.55
C MET A 152 -4.47 2.39 -11.40
N PHE A 153 -4.30 3.56 -10.81
CA PHE A 153 -3.03 4.04 -10.27
C PHE A 153 -3.06 3.90 -8.74
N LEU A 154 -2.04 3.25 -8.18
CA LEU A 154 -1.84 3.11 -6.74
C LEU A 154 -0.53 3.76 -6.33
N GLY A 155 -0.61 4.94 -5.76
CA GLY A 155 0.53 5.72 -5.28
C GLY A 155 0.81 5.49 -3.80
N LEU A 156 2.00 5.03 -3.48
CA LEU A 156 2.52 4.79 -2.13
C LEU A 156 4.00 5.20 -2.05
N SER A 157 4.35 6.31 -2.70
CA SER A 157 5.75 6.71 -2.88
C SER A 157 6.03 8.15 -2.45
N GLY A 158 5.71 9.12 -3.28
CA GLY A 158 6.06 10.51 -3.00
C GLY A 158 5.24 11.52 -3.80
N PRO A 159 5.36 12.80 -3.47
CA PRO A 159 4.50 13.84 -4.03
C PRO A 159 4.76 14.12 -5.51
N ASN A 160 3.69 14.55 -6.21
CA ASN A 160 3.74 15.17 -7.53
C ASN A 160 4.38 14.33 -8.64
N ILE A 161 4.29 13.01 -8.58
CA ILE A 161 4.85 12.11 -9.59
C ILE A 161 3.85 11.71 -10.68
N LEU A 162 2.54 11.78 -10.41
CA LEU A 162 1.50 11.52 -11.39
C LEU A 162 1.03 12.84 -12.02
N THR A 163 1.41 13.06 -13.28
CA THR A 163 1.10 14.30 -14.00
C THR A 163 -0.28 14.26 -14.68
N SER A 164 -0.83 15.45 -15.00
CA SER A 164 -2.08 15.53 -15.79
C SER A 164 -1.98 14.86 -17.17
N SER A 165 -0.81 14.87 -17.80
CA SER A 165 -0.58 14.18 -19.06
C SER A 165 -0.64 12.67 -18.92
N MET A 166 -0.08 12.11 -17.84
CA MET A 166 -0.17 10.70 -17.52
C MET A 166 -1.60 10.26 -17.25
N ILE A 167 -2.36 11.05 -16.46
CA ILE A 167 -3.77 10.75 -16.16
C ILE A 167 -4.61 10.67 -17.43
N LYS A 168 -4.37 11.55 -18.39
CA LYS A 168 -5.09 11.54 -19.69
C LYS A 168 -4.78 10.32 -20.56
N LYS A 169 -3.68 9.60 -20.30
CA LYS A 169 -3.32 8.34 -20.98
C LYS A 169 -3.99 7.12 -20.32
N MET A 170 -4.54 7.25 -19.10
CA MET A 170 -5.23 6.16 -18.41
C MET A 170 -6.50 5.75 -19.14
N GLY A 171 -7.01 4.57 -18.83
CA GLY A 171 -8.28 4.07 -19.35
C GLY A 171 -9.49 4.88 -18.88
N ALA A 172 -10.67 4.60 -19.43
CA ALA A 172 -11.91 5.24 -19.01
C ALA A 172 -12.23 4.95 -17.53
N LYS A 173 -12.84 5.92 -16.83
CA LYS A 173 -13.14 5.88 -15.40
C LYS A 173 -11.94 5.42 -14.58
N PRO A 174 -10.80 6.12 -14.67
CA PRO A 174 -9.60 5.71 -13.98
C PRO A 174 -9.78 5.80 -12.46
N ILE A 175 -9.24 4.81 -11.75
CA ILE A 175 -9.18 4.80 -10.29
C ILE A 175 -7.80 5.35 -9.90
N ILE A 176 -7.77 6.44 -9.13
CA ILE A 176 -6.53 7.12 -8.74
C ILE A 176 -6.45 7.15 -7.22
N PHE A 177 -5.63 6.29 -6.64
CA PHE A 177 -5.29 6.28 -5.22
C PHE A 177 -3.92 6.93 -5.03
N ALA A 178 -3.91 8.21 -4.65
CA ALA A 178 -2.71 9.00 -4.40
C ALA A 178 -2.50 9.10 -2.88
N LEU A 179 -1.83 8.13 -2.30
CA LEU A 179 -1.83 7.89 -0.85
C LEU A 179 -0.58 8.39 -0.13
N ALA A 180 0.40 8.98 -0.84
CA ALA A 180 1.58 9.56 -0.21
C ALA A 180 1.22 10.68 0.77
N ASN A 181 1.89 10.69 1.93
CA ASN A 181 1.73 11.70 2.97
C ASN A 181 3.05 12.45 3.19
N PRO A 182 3.01 13.75 3.52
CA PRO A 182 1.84 14.64 3.67
C PRO A 182 1.26 15.15 2.34
N SER A 183 1.99 15.00 1.24
CA SER A 183 1.57 15.45 -0.08
C SER A 183 1.37 14.26 -1.02
N PRO A 184 0.20 14.14 -1.67
CA PRO A 184 -0.12 13.01 -2.54
C PRO A 184 0.67 13.05 -3.86
N GLU A 185 0.70 11.94 -4.59
CA GLU A 185 1.30 11.80 -5.92
C GLU A 185 0.70 12.75 -6.95
N VAL A 186 -0.55 13.14 -6.75
CA VAL A 186 -1.29 14.16 -7.50
C VAL A 186 -2.35 14.77 -6.59
N MET A 187 -2.54 16.08 -6.68
CA MET A 187 -3.62 16.74 -5.96
C MET A 187 -4.98 16.38 -6.59
N PRO A 188 -6.04 16.14 -5.78
CA PRO A 188 -7.35 15.72 -6.27
C PRO A 188 -7.98 16.64 -7.30
N ASP A 189 -7.79 17.96 -7.17
CA ASP A 189 -8.30 18.96 -8.12
C ASP A 189 -7.60 18.86 -9.48
N ILE A 190 -6.29 18.59 -9.50
CA ILE A 190 -5.52 18.36 -10.73
C ILE A 190 -5.97 17.06 -11.41
N ALA A 191 -6.13 15.99 -10.64
CA ALA A 191 -6.61 14.71 -11.15
C ALA A 191 -8.02 14.84 -11.73
N ARG A 192 -8.93 15.54 -11.05
CA ARG A 192 -10.30 15.78 -11.49
C ARG A 192 -10.38 16.59 -12.78
N LYS A 193 -9.49 17.61 -12.94
CA LYS A 193 -9.39 18.39 -14.17
C LYS A 193 -8.84 17.58 -15.35
N ALA A 194 -7.96 16.61 -15.07
CA ALA A 194 -7.38 15.74 -16.11
C ALA A 194 -8.34 14.64 -16.58
N ALA A 195 -9.13 14.07 -15.65
CA ALA A 195 -10.15 13.05 -15.92
C ALA A 195 -11.38 13.31 -15.01
N SER A 196 -12.44 13.86 -15.59
CA SER A 196 -13.64 14.26 -14.84
C SER A 196 -14.43 13.08 -14.27
N ASP A 197 -14.28 11.90 -14.86
CA ASP A 197 -14.90 10.63 -14.47
C ASP A 197 -14.02 9.77 -13.55
N ALA A 198 -12.84 10.29 -13.15
CA ALA A 198 -11.92 9.59 -12.26
C ALA A 198 -12.52 9.36 -10.85
N ILE A 199 -12.26 8.18 -10.30
CA ILE A 199 -12.50 7.87 -8.88
C ILE A 199 -11.21 8.13 -8.13
N ILE A 200 -11.21 9.16 -7.27
CA ILE A 200 -10.00 9.66 -6.63
C ILE A 200 -10.09 9.44 -5.12
N ALA A 201 -9.03 8.89 -4.53
CA ALA A 201 -8.83 8.78 -3.09
C ALA A 201 -7.44 9.24 -2.68
N THR A 202 -7.31 9.71 -1.43
CA THR A 202 -6.04 10.13 -0.82
C THR A 202 -5.87 9.52 0.57
N GLY A 203 -4.64 9.56 1.11
CA GLY A 203 -4.37 9.22 2.50
C GLY A 203 -4.79 10.30 3.50
N ARG A 204 -5.23 11.48 3.04
CA ARG A 204 -5.52 12.64 3.87
C ARG A 204 -6.99 12.70 4.26
N SER A 205 -7.25 13.19 5.49
CA SER A 205 -8.61 13.36 6.03
C SER A 205 -9.34 14.63 5.56
N ASP A 206 -8.61 15.57 4.98
CA ASP A 206 -9.16 16.84 4.47
C ASP A 206 -9.68 16.76 3.02
N PHE A 207 -9.58 15.58 2.39
CA PHE A 207 -10.15 15.30 1.07
C PHE A 207 -11.21 14.20 1.13
N PRO A 208 -12.19 14.20 0.21
CA PRO A 208 -13.13 13.09 0.05
C PRO A 208 -12.40 11.76 -0.25
N ASN A 209 -13.05 10.64 0.13
CA ASN A 209 -12.53 9.28 -0.09
C ASN A 209 -11.16 9.06 0.59
N GLN A 210 -11.12 9.28 1.88
CA GLN A 210 -9.93 8.99 2.68
C GLN A 210 -9.62 7.48 2.70
N VAL A 211 -8.37 7.14 2.37
CA VAL A 211 -7.81 5.78 2.47
C VAL A 211 -6.55 5.86 3.32
N ASN A 212 -6.71 5.68 4.63
CA ASN A 212 -5.64 5.80 5.60
C ASN A 212 -5.67 4.60 6.56
N ASN A 213 -4.50 3.97 6.77
CA ASN A 213 -4.34 2.77 7.59
C ASN A 213 -4.67 3.01 9.07
N VAL A 214 -4.29 4.14 9.62
CA VAL A 214 -4.54 4.45 11.04
C VAL A 214 -6.04 4.41 11.40
N CYS A 215 -6.91 4.74 10.44
CA CYS A 215 -8.35 4.66 10.64
C CYS A 215 -8.84 3.23 10.90
N LEU A 216 -8.14 2.22 10.41
CA LEU A 216 -8.50 0.81 10.60
C LEU A 216 -8.49 0.44 12.09
N LEU A 217 -7.45 0.82 12.83
CA LEU A 217 -7.31 0.50 14.24
C LEU A 217 -8.37 1.21 15.10
N TYR A 218 -8.73 2.45 14.74
CA TYR A 218 -9.77 3.22 15.44
C TYR A 218 -11.19 2.73 15.19
N THR A 219 -11.45 2.20 13.99
CA THR A 219 -12.80 1.81 13.55
C THR A 219 -13.07 0.32 13.65
N SER A 220 -12.03 -0.50 13.85
CA SER A 220 -12.21 -1.95 14.02
C SER A 220 -12.88 -2.27 15.36
N PRO A 221 -13.90 -3.13 15.39
CA PRO A 221 -14.56 -3.51 16.62
C PRO A 221 -13.59 -4.23 17.56
N SER A 222 -13.53 -3.78 18.81
CA SER A 222 -12.73 -4.40 19.85
C SER A 222 -13.54 -5.48 20.59
N PRO A 223 -12.90 -6.49 21.22
CA PRO A 223 -13.61 -7.43 22.09
C PRO A 223 -14.39 -6.75 23.23
N ARG A 224 -13.98 -5.55 23.65
CA ARG A 224 -14.68 -4.75 24.68
C ARG A 224 -16.01 -4.18 24.17
N ASP A 225 -16.13 -3.90 22.88
CA ASP A 225 -17.36 -3.34 22.29
C ASP A 225 -18.53 -4.32 22.34
N ARG A 226 -18.24 -5.63 22.37
CA ARG A 226 -19.23 -6.70 22.48
C ARG A 226 -19.83 -6.85 23.88
N ILE A 227 -19.20 -6.29 24.92
CA ILE A 227 -19.64 -6.40 26.31
C ILE A 227 -20.67 -5.30 26.66
N SER A 228 -20.61 -4.16 25.98
CA SER A 228 -21.52 -3.02 26.19
C SER A 228 -22.88 -3.16 25.48
N SER A 229 -23.08 -4.21 24.68
CA SER A 229 -24.33 -4.46 23.95
C SER A 229 -25.19 -5.61 24.54
N ARG A 230 -24.96 -5.99 25.81
CA ARG A 230 -25.77 -6.96 26.55
C ARG A 230 -26.48 -6.30 27.72
#